data_f17a5e860b5c21218d31aae655b60b82
#
_entry.id   f17a5e860b5c21218d31aae655b60b82
#
_cell.length_a   1.000
_cell.length_b   1.000
_cell.length_c   1.000
_cell.angle_alpha   90.00
_cell.angle_beta   90.00
_cell.angle_gamma   90.00
#
_symmetry.space_group_name_H-M   'P 1'
#
loop_
_entity.id
_entity.type
_entity.pdbx_description
1 polymer ?
#
loop_
_entity_poly.entity_id
_entity_poly.type
_entity_poly.pdbx_seq_one_letter_code
_entity_poly.pdbx_strand_id
1 'polypeptide(L)'
;MKIVKKIMQVGLAAFFLGLLATSTVFADDVDSEGWQFVQENGRTYYKKGDIKETDWRVIDGKTYYFDYNGEMVVGWQYIPMPVKGYTIGPYPNGIRLEGSPMPEWYYFDQDGVLQEFVGWQQLEVKDSLTVGKKYGEGFEGPEVLKLANYYFNEDHSLKTGWLYDQSNWYYLAKTGHLGKDYLGGERRAGWINDDSTWYYLDPTTGIMQTGWKYLGNKWYYLRSSGAMATSWIKDGSTWYYLDAKNGDMKTGWAYVGNKWYYLRSSGAMATGWYQEGSTWYYLHASNGDMKTGWFQVNGKWYYAYSSGALAVNTTVEGYSVNYNGEWVQ
;
A
#
# COMPACT_ATOMS: atom_id res chain seq x y z
N MET A 1 -17.12 -17.86 -12.71
CA MET A 1 -15.85 -18.52 -12.41
C MET A 1 -15.93 -19.04 -10.98
N LYS A 2 -15.90 -20.36 -10.78
CA LYS A 2 -16.15 -21.00 -9.46
C LYS A 2 -14.91 -20.82 -8.58
N ILE A 3 -15.05 -20.06 -7.49
CA ILE A 3 -14.06 -19.98 -6.41
C ILE A 3 -14.13 -21.31 -5.66
N VAL A 4 -13.08 -22.10 -5.76
CA VAL A 4 -12.92 -23.31 -4.96
C VAL A 4 -12.56 -22.89 -3.54
N LYS A 5 -13.55 -22.86 -2.65
CA LYS A 5 -13.32 -22.75 -1.20
C LYS A 5 -12.72 -24.05 -0.70
N LYS A 6 -11.41 -24.11 -0.54
CA LYS A 6 -10.76 -25.12 0.28
C LYS A 6 -10.64 -24.56 1.69
N ILE A 7 -11.63 -24.87 2.54
CA ILE A 7 -11.55 -24.64 3.98
C ILE A 7 -10.70 -25.77 4.54
N MET A 8 -9.45 -25.49 4.89
CA MET A 8 -8.66 -26.37 5.74
C MET A 8 -9.01 -26.06 7.20
N GLN A 9 -9.77 -26.94 7.84
CA GLN A 9 -9.91 -26.95 9.30
C GLN A 9 -8.60 -27.44 9.91
N VAL A 10 -7.86 -26.54 10.56
CA VAL A 10 -6.75 -26.91 11.43
C VAL A 10 -7.34 -27.26 12.79
N GLY A 11 -7.37 -28.53 13.09
CA GLY A 11 -7.79 -29.02 14.40
C GLY A 11 -6.79 -28.66 15.49
N LEU A 12 -7.27 -27.94 16.49
CA LEU A 12 -6.57 -27.68 17.74
C LEU A 12 -6.54 -28.96 18.56
N ALA A 13 -5.38 -29.60 18.72
CA ALA A 13 -5.14 -30.57 19.76
C ALA A 13 -4.04 -30.08 20.69
N ALA A 14 -4.46 -29.46 21.80
CA ALA A 14 -3.57 -29.20 22.91
C ALA A 14 -3.33 -30.49 23.68
N PHE A 15 -2.09 -30.98 23.70
CA PHE A 15 -1.64 -31.98 24.67
C PHE A 15 -0.43 -31.45 25.44
N PHE A 16 -0.68 -31.10 26.69
CA PHE A 16 0.37 -31.00 27.72
C PHE A 16 0.69 -32.43 28.18
N LEU A 17 1.94 -32.85 28.04
CA LEU A 17 2.55 -33.82 28.95
C LEU A 17 4.07 -33.69 28.98
N GLY A 18 4.59 -33.85 30.17
CA GLY A 18 5.90 -33.53 30.66
C GLY A 18 7.10 -34.16 29.93
N LEU A 19 8.24 -33.52 30.17
CA LEU A 19 9.58 -33.88 29.73
C LEU A 19 9.92 -35.36 30.01
N LEU A 20 10.14 -36.06 28.90
CA LEU A 20 11.15 -37.11 28.79
C LEU A 20 11.69 -37.00 27.37
N ALA A 21 13.02 -36.80 27.26
CA ALA A 21 13.70 -36.74 25.98
C ALA A 21 13.63 -38.14 25.31
N THR A 22 12.56 -38.34 24.51
CA THR A 22 12.45 -39.53 23.65
C THR A 22 12.58 -39.05 22.21
N SER A 23 13.67 -39.43 21.55
CA SER A 23 13.76 -39.39 20.10
C SER A 23 12.74 -40.44 19.57
N THR A 24 11.65 -39.97 18.93
CA THR A 24 10.77 -40.84 18.17
C THR A 24 11.34 -40.90 16.73
N VAL A 25 11.82 -42.06 16.36
CA VAL A 25 12.15 -42.40 14.97
C VAL A 25 10.81 -42.82 14.34
N PHE A 26 10.42 -42.20 13.26
CA PHE A 26 9.35 -42.70 12.39
C PHE A 26 9.91 -43.89 11.63
N ALA A 27 9.65 -45.11 12.11
CA ALA A 27 10.37 -46.35 11.76
C ALA A 27 10.11 -46.87 10.34
N ASP A 28 9.24 -46.24 9.54
CA ASP A 28 8.85 -46.72 8.21
C ASP A 28 9.37 -45.87 7.02
N ASP A 29 10.13 -44.76 7.24
CA ASP A 29 10.51 -43.85 6.19
C ASP A 29 12.03 -43.65 6.06
N VAL A 30 12.81 -44.72 6.11
CA VAL A 30 14.23 -44.69 5.72
C VAL A 30 14.31 -44.77 4.21
N ASP A 31 14.83 -43.71 3.55
CA ASP A 31 15.01 -43.73 2.10
C ASP A 31 16.10 -44.74 1.67
N SER A 32 16.20 -44.99 0.37
CA SER A 32 17.15 -45.97 -0.19
C SER A 32 18.59 -45.63 0.09
N GLU A 33 18.90 -44.41 0.52
CA GLU A 33 20.24 -43.91 0.87
C GLU A 33 20.51 -43.95 2.38
N GLY A 34 19.49 -44.27 3.21
CA GLY A 34 19.58 -44.36 4.67
C GLY A 34 19.29 -43.06 5.40
N TRP A 35 18.62 -42.12 4.77
CA TRP A 35 18.12 -40.90 5.40
C TRP A 35 16.71 -41.11 5.98
N GLN A 36 16.41 -40.42 7.09
CA GLN A 36 15.11 -40.54 7.76
C GLN A 36 14.77 -39.28 8.54
N PHE A 37 13.47 -39.03 8.73
CA PHE A 37 13.02 -38.01 9.65
C PHE A 37 13.18 -38.45 11.10
N VAL A 38 13.74 -37.59 11.95
CA VAL A 38 14.00 -37.85 13.37
C VAL A 38 13.55 -36.65 14.19
N GLN A 39 12.76 -36.88 15.24
CA GLN A 39 12.44 -35.86 16.24
C GLN A 39 13.38 -35.93 17.43
N GLU A 40 14.01 -34.83 17.75
CA GLU A 40 14.90 -34.68 18.91
C GLU A 40 14.53 -33.40 19.66
N ASN A 41 14.15 -33.49 20.92
CA ASN A 41 13.80 -32.31 21.78
C ASN A 41 12.70 -31.40 21.17
N GLY A 42 11.70 -32.02 20.54
CA GLY A 42 10.58 -31.28 19.89
C GLY A 42 10.93 -30.63 18.56
N ARG A 43 12.10 -30.93 17.99
CA ARG A 43 12.57 -30.45 16.68
C ARG A 43 12.67 -31.60 15.71
N THR A 44 12.36 -31.36 14.45
CA THR A 44 12.43 -32.37 13.39
C THR A 44 13.65 -32.14 12.51
N TYR A 45 14.36 -33.23 12.21
CA TYR A 45 15.55 -33.27 11.36
C TYR A 45 15.39 -34.35 10.30
N TYR A 46 16.05 -34.18 9.14
CA TYR A 46 16.25 -35.27 8.19
C TYR A 46 17.72 -35.68 8.25
N LYS A 47 17.99 -36.94 8.67
CA LYS A 47 19.32 -37.37 9.09
C LYS A 47 19.70 -38.73 8.49
N LYS A 48 21.03 -38.86 8.30
CA LYS A 48 21.70 -40.15 8.04
C LYS A 48 22.83 -40.32 9.06
N GLY A 49 22.59 -41.13 10.08
CA GLY A 49 23.47 -41.23 11.24
C GLY A 49 23.56 -39.89 11.96
N ASP A 50 24.78 -39.34 12.11
CA ASP A 50 24.99 -38.00 12.73
C ASP A 50 24.94 -36.85 11.74
N ILE A 51 24.82 -37.12 10.43
CA ILE A 51 24.72 -36.10 9.39
C ILE A 51 23.28 -35.59 9.31
N LYS A 52 23.11 -34.28 9.42
CA LYS A 52 21.83 -33.58 9.25
C LYS A 52 21.76 -32.94 7.88
N GLU A 53 20.60 -33.02 7.24
CA GLU A 53 20.32 -32.24 6.04
C GLU A 53 20.20 -30.75 6.38
N THR A 54 20.57 -29.90 5.46
CA THR A 54 20.43 -28.43 5.55
C THR A 54 19.99 -27.91 4.19
N ASP A 55 19.30 -26.72 4.17
CA ASP A 55 18.87 -26.09 2.93
C ASP A 55 17.64 -26.80 2.28
N TRP A 56 17.37 -26.51 1.03
CA TRP A 56 16.25 -27.06 0.28
C TRP A 56 16.44 -28.54 -0.07
N ARG A 57 15.43 -29.35 0.23
CA ARG A 57 15.43 -30.77 -0.10
C ARG A 57 14.06 -31.23 -0.61
N VAL A 58 14.08 -32.02 -1.69
CA VAL A 58 12.91 -32.74 -2.15
C VAL A 58 12.98 -34.17 -1.61
N ILE A 59 11.95 -34.58 -0.83
CA ILE A 59 11.84 -35.91 -0.21
C ILE A 59 10.46 -36.42 -0.58
N ASP A 60 10.39 -37.58 -1.26
CA ASP A 60 9.14 -38.19 -1.74
C ASP A 60 8.20 -37.25 -2.50
N GLY A 61 8.78 -36.39 -3.36
CA GLY A 61 8.06 -35.44 -4.17
C GLY A 61 7.54 -34.21 -3.42
N LYS A 62 7.86 -34.07 -2.13
CA LYS A 62 7.53 -32.91 -1.29
C LYS A 62 8.79 -32.07 -1.06
N THR A 63 8.65 -30.76 -1.05
CA THR A 63 9.77 -29.82 -0.85
C THR A 63 9.81 -29.35 0.60
N TYR A 64 11.00 -29.45 1.20
CA TYR A 64 11.30 -29.06 2.59
C TYR A 64 12.46 -28.06 2.60
N TYR A 65 12.60 -27.34 3.71
CA TYR A 65 13.79 -26.56 4.02
C TYR A 65 14.27 -26.87 5.45
N PHE A 66 15.57 -27.03 5.59
CA PHE A 66 16.22 -27.26 6.88
C PHE A 66 17.16 -26.09 7.15
N ASP A 67 17.09 -25.51 8.34
CA ASP A 67 17.93 -24.40 8.73
C ASP A 67 19.42 -24.80 8.84
N TYR A 68 20.29 -23.85 9.19
CA TYR A 68 21.72 -24.08 9.34
C TYR A 68 22.07 -25.08 10.47
N ASN A 69 21.16 -25.35 11.43
CA ASN A 69 21.29 -26.39 12.44
C ASN A 69 20.72 -27.75 11.98
N GLY A 70 20.16 -27.79 10.78
CA GLY A 70 19.46 -28.93 10.21
C GLY A 70 18.02 -29.10 10.73
N GLU A 71 17.45 -28.09 11.42
CA GLU A 71 16.09 -28.13 11.92
C GLU A 71 15.09 -27.87 10.79
N MET A 72 14.12 -28.75 10.61
CA MET A 72 13.04 -28.58 9.65
C MET A 72 12.19 -27.37 9.99
N VAL A 73 12.00 -26.45 9.04
CA VAL A 73 11.21 -25.25 9.25
C VAL A 73 9.72 -25.48 8.99
N VAL A 74 8.88 -24.69 9.66
CA VAL A 74 7.41 -24.64 9.48
C VAL A 74 6.93 -23.20 9.48
N GLY A 75 5.74 -22.95 8.94
CA GLY A 75 5.15 -21.63 8.85
C GLY A 75 5.86 -20.71 7.85
N TRP A 76 5.81 -19.41 8.10
CA TRP A 76 6.43 -18.42 7.25
C TRP A 76 7.95 -18.34 7.45
N GLN A 77 8.71 -18.44 6.36
CA GLN A 77 10.16 -18.42 6.37
C GLN A 77 10.70 -17.44 5.33
N TYR A 78 11.67 -16.60 5.73
CA TYR A 78 12.41 -15.69 4.84
C TYR A 78 13.76 -16.29 4.52
N ILE A 79 13.84 -17.01 3.41
CA ILE A 79 14.95 -17.89 3.05
C ILE A 79 15.37 -17.70 1.58
N PRO A 80 16.62 -18.04 1.24
CA PRO A 80 17.10 -17.96 -0.14
C PRO A 80 16.23 -18.79 -1.09
N MET A 81 16.02 -18.30 -2.31
CA MET A 81 15.36 -19.06 -3.37
C MET A 81 16.06 -20.39 -3.64
N PRO A 82 15.30 -21.46 -3.93
CA PRO A 82 15.90 -22.72 -4.37
C PRO A 82 16.56 -22.50 -5.75
N VAL A 83 17.87 -22.72 -5.82
CA VAL A 83 18.64 -22.62 -7.08
C VAL A 83 18.90 -24.03 -7.60
N LYS A 84 18.35 -24.36 -8.78
CA LYS A 84 18.61 -25.62 -9.46
C LYS A 84 20.12 -25.83 -9.68
N GLY A 85 20.71 -26.80 -8.97
CA GLY A 85 22.07 -27.22 -9.17
C GLY A 85 23.16 -26.56 -8.27
N TYR A 86 22.74 -25.74 -7.32
CA TYR A 86 23.65 -25.23 -6.28
C TYR A 86 23.15 -25.67 -4.90
N THR A 87 23.99 -26.39 -4.17
CA THR A 87 23.86 -26.56 -2.74
C THR A 87 24.22 -25.22 -2.10
N ILE A 88 23.24 -24.49 -1.62
CA ILE A 88 23.48 -23.30 -0.82
C ILE A 88 23.79 -23.78 0.59
N GLY A 89 25.05 -24.12 0.84
CA GLY A 89 25.51 -24.49 2.16
C GLY A 89 25.34 -23.36 3.16
N PRO A 90 25.29 -23.65 4.48
CA PRO A 90 25.19 -22.62 5.50
C PRO A 90 26.37 -21.67 5.36
N TYR A 91 26.07 -20.38 5.17
CA TYR A 91 27.11 -19.34 5.16
C TYR A 91 27.67 -19.17 6.57
N PRO A 92 28.94 -19.58 6.85
CA PRO A 92 29.53 -19.27 8.13
C PRO A 92 29.63 -17.75 8.25
N ASN A 93 29.08 -17.19 9.33
CA ASN A 93 29.15 -15.77 9.70
C ASN A 93 28.26 -14.79 8.93
N GLY A 94 27.17 -15.22 8.29
CA GLY A 94 26.21 -14.30 7.67
C GLY A 94 26.79 -13.49 6.49
N ILE A 95 27.91 -13.88 5.94
CA ILE A 95 28.53 -13.22 4.79
C ILE A 95 27.84 -13.73 3.52
N ARG A 96 27.13 -12.84 2.85
CA ARG A 96 26.50 -13.07 1.57
C ARG A 96 27.57 -13.06 0.48
N LEU A 97 27.66 -14.12 -0.31
CA LEU A 97 28.50 -14.12 -1.51
C LEU A 97 27.80 -13.29 -2.60
N GLU A 98 28.59 -12.50 -3.33
CA GLU A 98 28.11 -11.76 -4.49
C GLU A 98 27.48 -12.75 -5.50
N GLY A 99 26.20 -12.49 -5.89
CA GLY A 99 25.44 -13.40 -6.76
C GLY A 99 24.52 -14.42 -6.05
N SER A 100 24.49 -14.46 -4.70
CA SER A 100 23.51 -15.28 -3.98
C SER A 100 22.09 -14.78 -4.26
N PRO A 101 21.11 -15.68 -4.49
CA PRO A 101 19.73 -15.28 -4.68
C PRO A 101 19.23 -14.50 -3.47
N MET A 102 18.38 -13.49 -3.71
CA MET A 102 17.74 -12.73 -2.63
C MET A 102 16.83 -13.67 -1.84
N PRO A 103 16.83 -13.59 -0.49
CA PRO A 103 15.83 -14.32 0.27
C PRO A 103 14.43 -13.78 -0.03
N GLU A 104 13.47 -14.69 -0.09
CA GLU A 104 12.07 -14.43 -0.29
C GLU A 104 11.24 -15.13 0.78
N TRP A 105 9.96 -14.77 0.91
CA TRP A 105 9.07 -15.39 1.86
C TRP A 105 8.39 -16.62 1.25
N TYR A 106 8.44 -17.75 1.98
CA TYR A 106 7.78 -19.01 1.65
C TYR A 106 6.93 -19.48 2.83
N TYR A 107 5.90 -20.26 2.55
CA TYR A 107 5.05 -20.83 3.57
C TYR A 107 5.13 -22.36 3.58
N PHE A 108 5.47 -22.94 4.73
CA PHE A 108 5.52 -24.36 4.99
C PHE A 108 4.37 -24.74 5.93
N ASP A 109 3.72 -25.89 5.70
CA ASP A 109 2.69 -26.38 6.62
C ASP A 109 3.30 -26.92 7.93
N GLN A 110 2.43 -27.52 8.77
CA GLN A 110 2.87 -28.05 10.07
C GLN A 110 3.76 -29.29 9.92
N ASP A 111 3.69 -29.98 8.79
CA ASP A 111 4.53 -31.12 8.44
C ASP A 111 5.85 -30.71 7.77
N GLY A 112 6.12 -29.39 7.65
CA GLY A 112 7.31 -28.82 7.04
C GLY A 112 7.31 -28.84 5.51
N VAL A 113 6.17 -29.15 4.88
CA VAL A 113 6.05 -29.21 3.42
C VAL A 113 5.79 -27.81 2.87
N LEU A 114 6.63 -27.40 1.89
CA LEU A 114 6.40 -26.16 1.16
C LEU A 114 5.01 -26.15 0.52
N GLN A 115 4.25 -25.11 0.78
CA GLN A 115 2.97 -24.91 0.12
C GLN A 115 3.20 -24.23 -1.24
N GLU A 116 3.00 -24.99 -2.31
CA GLU A 116 3.20 -24.54 -3.69
C GLU A 116 2.03 -23.66 -4.16
N PHE A 117 1.80 -22.56 -3.41
CA PHE A 117 0.80 -21.57 -3.77
C PHE A 117 1.24 -20.78 -4.99
N VAL A 118 0.28 -20.49 -5.89
CA VAL A 118 0.43 -19.56 -7.03
C VAL A 118 -0.83 -18.69 -7.10
N GLY A 119 -0.65 -17.40 -7.38
CA GLY A 119 -1.75 -16.46 -7.46
C GLY A 119 -2.34 -16.09 -6.09
N TRP A 120 -3.60 -15.67 -6.07
CA TRP A 120 -4.27 -15.21 -4.86
C TRP A 120 -4.62 -16.34 -3.92
N GLN A 121 -4.20 -16.17 -2.66
CA GLN A 121 -4.53 -17.06 -1.53
C GLN A 121 -5.11 -16.26 -0.38
N GLN A 122 -6.05 -16.84 0.35
CA GLN A 122 -6.58 -16.29 1.58
C GLN A 122 -6.11 -17.17 2.74
N LEU A 123 -5.25 -16.63 3.59
CA LEU A 123 -4.60 -17.34 4.67
C LEU A 123 -4.91 -16.70 6.01
N GLU A 124 -5.03 -17.53 7.05
CA GLU A 124 -5.04 -17.07 8.44
C GLU A 124 -3.61 -16.75 8.87
N VAL A 125 -3.41 -15.55 9.36
CA VAL A 125 -2.13 -15.10 9.91
C VAL A 125 -2.34 -14.51 11.29
N LYS A 126 -1.33 -14.66 12.14
CA LYS A 126 -1.30 -13.97 13.42
C LYS A 126 -1.17 -12.49 13.17
N ASP A 127 -2.12 -11.69 13.66
CA ASP A 127 -2.03 -10.24 13.57
C ASP A 127 -0.97 -9.73 14.55
N SER A 128 0.28 -9.70 14.09
CA SER A 128 1.41 -9.17 14.86
C SER A 128 1.34 -7.66 15.09
N LEU A 129 0.39 -6.97 14.44
CA LEU A 129 0.18 -5.53 14.59
C LEU A 129 -0.65 -5.17 15.82
N THR A 130 -1.48 -6.10 16.33
CA THR A 130 -2.23 -5.91 17.58
C THR A 130 -1.41 -6.16 18.83
N VAL A 131 -0.27 -6.83 18.70
CA VAL A 131 0.68 -7.00 19.78
C VAL A 131 1.66 -5.83 19.74
N GLY A 132 1.33 -4.74 20.42
CA GLY A 132 2.29 -3.68 20.72
C GLY A 132 3.44 -4.24 21.55
N LYS A 133 4.34 -5.01 20.95
CA LYS A 133 5.63 -5.36 21.54
C LYS A 133 6.49 -4.10 21.56
N LYS A 134 6.36 -3.33 22.63
CA LYS A 134 7.50 -2.59 23.14
C LYS A 134 8.59 -3.61 23.44
N TYR A 135 9.75 -3.47 22.80
CA TYR A 135 10.93 -4.26 23.12
C TYR A 135 11.10 -4.33 24.65
N GLY A 136 10.98 -5.54 25.24
CA GLY A 136 11.35 -5.82 26.61
C GLY A 136 10.24 -6.27 27.57
N GLU A 137 8.96 -6.20 27.23
CA GLU A 137 7.87 -6.67 28.09
C GLU A 137 7.01 -7.69 27.35
N GLY A 138 6.97 -8.91 27.87
CA GLY A 138 6.09 -9.96 27.37
C GLY A 138 4.62 -9.62 27.63
N PHE A 139 3.91 -9.17 26.64
CA PHE A 139 2.46 -9.06 26.66
C PHE A 139 1.89 -10.25 25.91
N GLU A 140 1.45 -11.26 26.63
CA GLU A 140 0.61 -12.34 26.11
C GLU A 140 -0.83 -11.83 26.02
N GLY A 141 -1.14 -11.04 24.99
CA GLY A 141 -2.52 -10.80 24.59
C GLY A 141 -3.05 -12.00 23.79
N PRO A 142 -4.38 -12.21 23.70
CA PRO A 142 -4.93 -13.27 22.89
C PRO A 142 -4.46 -13.10 21.45
N GLU A 143 -3.90 -14.18 20.85
CA GLU A 143 -3.54 -14.20 19.43
C GLU A 143 -4.82 -14.02 18.60
N VAL A 144 -4.93 -12.90 17.92
CA VAL A 144 -6.03 -12.67 16.98
C VAL A 144 -5.59 -13.20 15.62
N LEU A 145 -6.22 -14.29 15.19
CA LEU A 145 -6.06 -14.79 13.83
C LEU A 145 -6.85 -13.87 12.90
N LYS A 146 -6.17 -13.34 11.91
CA LYS A 146 -6.75 -12.49 10.86
C LYS A 146 -6.68 -13.20 9.52
N LEU A 147 -7.82 -13.27 8.84
CA LEU A 147 -7.88 -13.76 7.47
C LEU A 147 -7.44 -12.65 6.52
N ALA A 148 -6.37 -12.86 5.78
CA ALA A 148 -5.83 -11.88 4.85
C ALA A 148 -5.57 -12.48 3.46
N ASN A 149 -5.53 -11.61 2.43
CA ASN A 149 -5.27 -12.01 1.06
C ASN A 149 -3.80 -11.76 0.73
N TYR A 150 -3.16 -12.77 0.17
CA TYR A 150 -1.78 -12.80 -0.28
C TYR A 150 -1.72 -13.21 -1.74
N TYR A 151 -0.64 -12.86 -2.42
CA TYR A 151 -0.37 -13.30 -3.79
C TYR A 151 0.98 -13.99 -3.84
N PHE A 152 1.04 -15.16 -4.48
CA PHE A 152 2.28 -15.93 -4.66
C PHE A 152 2.69 -15.92 -6.12
N ASN A 153 3.99 -15.74 -6.37
CA ASN A 153 4.60 -15.84 -7.67
C ASN A 153 4.60 -17.30 -8.17
N GLU A 154 4.99 -17.52 -9.42
CA GLU A 154 5.08 -18.88 -10.01
C GLU A 154 6.15 -19.76 -9.34
N ASP A 155 7.14 -19.16 -8.67
CA ASP A 155 8.16 -19.82 -7.87
C ASP A 155 7.74 -20.06 -6.41
N HIS A 156 6.45 -19.89 -6.12
CA HIS A 156 5.82 -20.07 -4.80
C HIS A 156 6.26 -19.04 -3.75
N SER A 157 7.04 -18.03 -4.13
CA SER A 157 7.43 -16.94 -3.25
C SER A 157 6.30 -15.91 -3.06
N LEU A 158 6.28 -15.27 -1.89
CA LEU A 158 5.30 -14.24 -1.56
C LEU A 158 5.57 -12.95 -2.33
N LYS A 159 4.57 -12.46 -3.05
CA LYS A 159 4.63 -11.16 -3.73
C LYS A 159 4.47 -10.00 -2.73
N THR A 160 5.28 -8.96 -2.88
CA THR A 160 5.17 -7.69 -2.15
C THR A 160 5.19 -6.50 -3.11
N GLY A 161 4.76 -5.32 -2.62
CA GLY A 161 4.68 -4.11 -3.43
C GLY A 161 3.53 -4.13 -4.44
N TRP A 162 3.71 -3.43 -5.54
CA TRP A 162 2.68 -3.34 -6.58
C TRP A 162 2.54 -4.62 -7.39
N LEU A 163 1.29 -5.02 -7.61
CA LEU A 163 0.90 -6.16 -8.43
C LEU A 163 -0.12 -5.71 -9.48
N TYR A 164 0.16 -6.02 -10.74
CA TYR A 164 -0.81 -5.90 -11.83
C TYR A 164 -1.37 -7.28 -12.16
N ASP A 165 -2.65 -7.48 -11.87
CA ASP A 165 -3.34 -8.75 -12.11
C ASP A 165 -4.74 -8.51 -12.66
N GLN A 166 -5.15 -9.28 -13.67
CA GLN A 166 -6.46 -9.20 -14.33
C GLN A 166 -6.90 -7.75 -14.66
N SER A 167 -5.98 -6.98 -15.26
CA SER A 167 -6.18 -5.57 -15.65
C SER A 167 -6.39 -4.59 -14.49
N ASN A 168 -6.06 -4.97 -13.26
CA ASN A 168 -6.16 -4.14 -12.07
C ASN A 168 -4.82 -4.06 -11.34
N TRP A 169 -4.58 -2.91 -10.71
CA TRP A 169 -3.44 -2.72 -9.81
C TRP A 169 -3.86 -2.96 -8.37
N TYR A 170 -3.02 -3.69 -7.65
CA TYR A 170 -3.13 -3.95 -6.20
C TYR A 170 -1.82 -3.58 -5.52
N TYR A 171 -1.88 -3.34 -4.22
CA TYR A 171 -0.68 -3.12 -3.41
C TYR A 171 -0.62 -4.13 -2.27
N LEU A 172 0.48 -4.86 -2.23
CA LEU A 172 0.81 -5.83 -1.21
C LEU A 172 1.84 -5.20 -0.26
N ALA A 173 1.62 -5.29 1.04
CA ALA A 173 2.49 -4.65 2.01
C ALA A 173 3.96 -5.02 1.76
N LYS A 174 4.85 -4.02 1.77
CA LYS A 174 6.30 -4.26 1.66
C LYS A 174 6.81 -4.92 2.94
N THR A 175 7.71 -5.88 2.81
CA THR A 175 8.39 -6.54 3.93
C THR A 175 9.20 -5.51 4.74
N GLY A 176 9.20 -5.63 6.07
CA GLY A 176 10.04 -4.82 6.94
C GLY A 176 9.59 -3.37 7.17
N HIS A 177 8.45 -2.94 6.63
CA HIS A 177 7.98 -1.55 6.80
C HIS A 177 7.62 -1.18 8.26
N LEU A 178 7.33 -2.17 9.10
CA LEU A 178 6.99 -2.00 10.52
C LEU A 178 7.98 -2.68 11.50
N GLY A 179 9.14 -3.14 11.00
CA GLY A 179 10.16 -3.83 11.79
C GLY A 179 10.64 -5.14 11.14
N LYS A 180 11.73 -5.71 11.67
CA LYS A 180 12.37 -6.91 11.09
C LYS A 180 11.47 -8.16 11.03
N ASP A 181 10.41 -8.19 11.86
CA ASP A 181 9.54 -9.36 12.03
C ASP A 181 8.19 -9.22 11.28
N TYR A 182 8.02 -8.18 10.45
CA TYR A 182 6.79 -8.00 9.69
C TYR A 182 6.88 -8.73 8.35
N LEU A 183 6.03 -9.75 8.19
CA LEU A 183 5.96 -10.59 7.00
C LEU A 183 5.77 -9.78 5.71
N GLY A 184 4.91 -8.76 5.72
CA GLY A 184 4.50 -8.09 4.49
C GLY A 184 3.53 -8.95 3.66
N GLY A 185 3.39 -8.61 2.38
CA GLY A 185 2.59 -9.39 1.41
C GLY A 185 1.07 -9.31 1.57
N GLU A 186 0.55 -8.77 2.67
CA GLU A 186 -0.89 -8.61 2.85
C GLU A 186 -1.45 -7.57 1.86
N ARG A 187 -2.53 -7.92 1.16
CA ARG A 187 -3.24 -6.98 0.28
C ARG A 187 -3.76 -5.78 1.07
N ARG A 188 -3.33 -4.59 0.68
CA ARG A 188 -3.73 -3.33 1.30
C ARG A 188 -5.05 -2.80 0.73
N ALA A 189 -5.70 -1.95 1.53
CA ALA A 189 -6.94 -1.26 1.17
C ALA A 189 -6.97 0.13 1.80
N GLY A 190 -7.79 1.04 1.27
CA GLY A 190 -7.87 2.42 1.71
C GLY A 190 -6.67 3.24 1.24
N TRP A 191 -6.33 4.29 1.99
CA TRP A 191 -5.18 5.15 1.69
C TRP A 191 -3.87 4.44 2.01
N ILE A 192 -2.94 4.46 1.05
CA ILE A 192 -1.56 4.01 1.22
C ILE A 192 -0.59 5.11 0.80
N ASN A 193 0.56 5.15 1.45
CA ASN A 193 1.69 5.98 1.03
C ASN A 193 2.83 5.06 0.57
N ASP A 194 3.23 5.19 -0.68
CA ASP A 194 4.37 4.47 -1.26
C ASP A 194 5.37 5.48 -1.80
N ASP A 195 6.55 5.51 -1.23
CA ASP A 195 7.64 6.44 -1.57
C ASP A 195 7.17 7.91 -1.67
N SER A 196 6.50 8.40 -0.61
CA SER A 196 5.94 9.76 -0.49
C SER A 196 4.79 10.08 -1.45
N THR A 197 4.27 9.11 -2.18
CA THR A 197 3.11 9.25 -3.06
C THR A 197 1.90 8.55 -2.45
N TRP A 198 0.79 9.26 -2.37
CA TRP A 198 -0.46 8.71 -1.86
C TRP A 198 -1.28 8.08 -2.97
N TYR A 199 -1.86 6.92 -2.66
CA TYR A 199 -2.78 6.16 -3.50
C TYR A 199 -4.00 5.75 -2.68
N TYR A 200 -5.11 5.50 -3.35
CA TYR A 200 -6.30 4.96 -2.72
C TYR A 200 -6.71 3.64 -3.36
N LEU A 201 -6.84 2.62 -2.51
CA LEU A 201 -7.26 1.28 -2.89
C LEU A 201 -8.70 1.06 -2.42
N ASP A 202 -9.54 0.47 -3.25
CA ASP A 202 -10.92 0.15 -2.87
C ASP A 202 -10.96 -0.70 -1.60
N PRO A 203 -11.73 -0.32 -0.59
CA PRO A 203 -11.74 -1.03 0.71
C PRO A 203 -12.15 -2.50 0.64
N THR A 204 -12.98 -2.86 -0.35
CA THR A 204 -13.51 -4.22 -0.51
C THR A 204 -12.62 -5.06 -1.41
N THR A 205 -12.29 -4.53 -2.58
CA THR A 205 -11.59 -5.28 -3.62
C THR A 205 -10.08 -5.14 -3.55
N GLY A 206 -9.56 -4.06 -2.93
CA GLY A 206 -8.14 -3.71 -2.93
C GLY A 206 -7.65 -3.11 -4.25
N ILE A 207 -8.53 -2.88 -5.23
CA ILE A 207 -8.18 -2.34 -6.54
C ILE A 207 -7.80 -0.86 -6.42
N MET A 208 -6.66 -0.49 -7.01
CA MET A 208 -6.20 0.90 -7.08
C MET A 208 -7.22 1.77 -7.83
N GLN A 209 -7.59 2.88 -7.23
CA GLN A 209 -8.57 3.80 -7.75
C GLN A 209 -7.92 4.91 -8.58
N THR A 210 -8.69 5.45 -9.55
CA THR A 210 -8.32 6.59 -10.39
C THR A 210 -9.50 7.55 -10.53
N GLY A 211 -9.24 8.78 -11.03
CA GLY A 211 -10.26 9.82 -11.21
C GLY A 211 -10.76 10.43 -9.90
N TRP A 212 -11.89 11.10 -9.95
CA TRP A 212 -12.51 11.74 -8.80
C TRP A 212 -13.07 10.73 -7.80
N LYS A 213 -12.76 10.93 -6.51
CA LYS A 213 -13.27 10.12 -5.40
C LYS A 213 -13.73 11.01 -4.24
N TYR A 214 -14.90 10.69 -3.72
CA TYR A 214 -15.43 11.35 -2.52
C TYR A 214 -15.17 10.46 -1.29
N LEU A 215 -14.22 10.87 -0.45
CA LEU A 215 -13.72 10.06 0.65
C LEU A 215 -13.67 10.91 1.93
N GLY A 216 -14.27 10.43 3.01
CA GLY A 216 -14.26 11.15 4.29
C GLY A 216 -14.80 12.58 4.18
N ASN A 217 -15.90 12.77 3.45
CA ASN A 217 -16.57 14.07 3.18
C ASN A 217 -15.71 15.07 2.39
N LYS A 218 -14.73 14.60 1.62
CA LYS A 218 -13.84 15.42 0.78
C LYS A 218 -13.67 14.80 -0.59
N TRP A 219 -13.51 15.65 -1.62
CA TRP A 219 -13.17 15.21 -2.96
C TRP A 219 -11.65 15.16 -3.14
N TYR A 220 -11.18 14.11 -3.79
CA TYR A 220 -9.79 13.89 -4.21
C TYR A 220 -9.76 13.52 -5.67
N TYR A 221 -8.65 13.82 -6.33
CA TYR A 221 -8.40 13.38 -7.70
C TYR A 221 -7.19 12.45 -7.75
N LEU A 222 -7.41 11.24 -8.23
CA LEU A 222 -6.36 10.24 -8.42
C LEU A 222 -6.01 10.20 -9.91
N ARG A 223 -4.77 10.44 -10.24
CA ARG A 223 -4.29 10.45 -11.63
C ARG A 223 -4.50 9.07 -12.28
N SER A 224 -4.31 8.96 -13.60
CA SER A 224 -4.33 7.67 -14.30
C SER A 224 -3.28 6.68 -13.76
N SER A 225 -2.20 7.17 -13.18
CA SER A 225 -1.19 6.36 -12.47
C SER A 225 -1.64 5.90 -11.08
N GLY A 226 -2.82 6.29 -10.59
CA GLY A 226 -3.31 6.09 -9.22
C GLY A 226 -2.81 7.14 -8.22
N ALA A 227 -1.77 7.91 -8.54
CA ALA A 227 -1.20 8.90 -7.63
C ALA A 227 -2.19 10.02 -7.28
N MET A 228 -2.35 10.33 -6.00
CA MET A 228 -3.16 11.44 -5.53
C MET A 228 -2.60 12.76 -6.09
N ALA A 229 -3.45 13.53 -6.73
CA ALA A 229 -3.10 14.85 -7.24
C ALA A 229 -3.13 15.89 -6.12
N THR A 230 -2.27 16.89 -6.24
CA THR A 230 -2.23 18.11 -5.42
C THR A 230 -2.07 19.33 -6.34
N SER A 231 -2.34 20.50 -5.80
CA SER A 231 -2.24 21.78 -6.54
C SER A 231 -3.23 21.86 -7.71
N TRP A 232 -2.91 22.64 -8.74
CA TRP A 232 -3.77 22.81 -9.89
C TRP A 232 -3.83 21.56 -10.76
N ILE A 233 -5.06 21.16 -11.09
CA ILE A 233 -5.31 20.10 -12.10
C ILE A 233 -6.31 20.62 -13.13
N LYS A 234 -6.22 20.07 -14.33
CA LYS A 234 -7.21 20.28 -15.40
C LYS A 234 -7.87 18.96 -15.72
N ASP A 235 -9.18 18.93 -15.57
CA ASP A 235 -10.00 17.78 -15.95
C ASP A 235 -10.97 18.21 -17.05
N GLY A 236 -10.81 17.64 -18.24
CA GLY A 236 -11.43 18.16 -19.45
C GLY A 236 -11.01 19.61 -19.73
N SER A 237 -11.99 20.52 -19.80
CA SER A 237 -11.75 21.96 -19.98
C SER A 237 -11.70 22.75 -18.66
N THR A 238 -11.93 22.11 -17.51
CA THR A 238 -12.15 22.77 -16.23
C THR A 238 -10.92 22.64 -15.34
N TRP A 239 -10.54 23.75 -14.71
CA TRP A 239 -9.50 23.79 -13.70
C TRP A 239 -10.07 23.60 -12.30
N TYR A 240 -9.33 22.85 -11.47
CA TYR A 240 -9.59 22.62 -10.04
C TYR A 240 -8.33 22.84 -9.24
N TYR A 241 -8.48 23.25 -7.99
CA TYR A 241 -7.35 23.35 -7.07
C TYR A 241 -7.51 22.37 -5.90
N LEU A 242 -6.52 21.53 -5.74
CA LEU A 242 -6.42 20.55 -4.67
C LEU A 242 -5.41 21.05 -3.64
N ASP A 243 -5.70 20.88 -2.36
CA ASP A 243 -4.79 21.27 -1.28
C ASP A 243 -3.39 20.70 -1.52
N ALA A 244 -2.38 21.57 -1.43
CA ALA A 244 -1.01 21.18 -1.77
C ALA A 244 -0.42 20.12 -0.82
N LYS A 245 -0.95 20.02 0.40
CA LYS A 245 -0.49 19.07 1.43
C LYS A 245 -1.39 17.85 1.51
N ASN A 246 -2.70 18.07 1.54
CA ASN A 246 -3.68 17.02 1.85
C ASN A 246 -4.35 16.44 0.62
N GLY A 247 -4.27 17.10 -0.55
CA GLY A 247 -4.89 16.66 -1.80
C GLY A 247 -6.41 16.87 -1.88
N ASP A 248 -7.08 17.39 -0.84
CA ASP A 248 -8.51 17.63 -0.87
C ASP A 248 -8.88 18.83 -1.77
N MET A 249 -9.95 18.70 -2.55
CA MET A 249 -10.45 19.73 -3.46
C MET A 249 -10.92 20.97 -2.68
N LYS A 250 -10.45 22.14 -3.10
CA LYS A 250 -10.85 23.43 -2.53
C LYS A 250 -12.07 24.00 -3.21
N THR A 251 -12.83 24.77 -2.42
CA THR A 251 -13.99 25.57 -2.86
C THR A 251 -13.92 26.95 -2.21
N GLY A 252 -14.58 27.94 -2.80
CA GLY A 252 -14.54 29.32 -2.33
C GLY A 252 -13.26 30.04 -2.74
N TRP A 253 -12.93 31.12 -2.03
CA TRP A 253 -11.75 31.93 -2.30
C TRP A 253 -10.47 31.20 -1.89
N ALA A 254 -9.49 31.16 -2.79
CA ALA A 254 -8.17 30.55 -2.59
C ALA A 254 -7.06 31.49 -3.00
N TYR A 255 -6.07 31.68 -2.11
CA TYR A 255 -4.85 32.45 -2.39
C TYR A 255 -3.72 31.49 -2.74
N VAL A 256 -3.33 31.49 -4.02
CA VAL A 256 -2.34 30.55 -4.56
C VAL A 256 -1.35 31.30 -5.44
N GLY A 257 -0.06 31.13 -5.19
CA GLY A 257 0.99 31.77 -5.99
C GLY A 257 0.87 33.29 -6.05
N ASN A 258 0.56 33.93 -4.90
CA ASN A 258 0.36 35.37 -4.74
C ASN A 258 -0.82 35.94 -5.54
N LYS A 259 -1.83 35.10 -5.86
CA LYS A 259 -3.03 35.52 -6.58
C LYS A 259 -4.28 34.90 -5.93
N TRP A 260 -5.40 35.63 -5.97
CA TRP A 260 -6.69 35.15 -5.55
C TRP A 260 -7.43 34.49 -6.71
N TYR A 261 -8.08 33.38 -6.40
CA TYR A 261 -8.97 32.62 -7.29
C TYR A 261 -10.27 32.31 -6.57
N TYR A 262 -11.33 32.13 -7.31
CA TYR A 262 -12.58 31.63 -6.77
C TYR A 262 -12.92 30.25 -7.35
N LEU A 263 -13.14 29.29 -6.47
CA LEU A 263 -13.50 27.93 -6.81
C LEU A 263 -14.97 27.72 -6.45
N ARG A 264 -15.78 27.38 -7.43
CA ARG A 264 -17.22 27.17 -7.23
C ARG A 264 -17.47 26.05 -6.23
N SER A 265 -18.73 25.88 -5.76
CA SER A 265 -19.11 24.75 -4.89
C SER A 265 -18.81 23.38 -5.54
N SER A 266 -18.78 23.29 -6.85
CA SER A 266 -18.36 22.12 -7.62
C SER A 266 -16.83 21.92 -7.66
N GLY A 267 -16.03 22.82 -7.09
CA GLY A 267 -14.57 22.88 -7.21
C GLY A 267 -14.06 23.55 -8.46
N ALA A 268 -14.91 23.77 -9.47
CA ALA A 268 -14.50 24.38 -10.73
C ALA A 268 -14.01 25.83 -10.54
N MET A 269 -12.83 26.15 -11.10
CA MET A 269 -12.29 27.52 -11.10
C MET A 269 -13.24 28.44 -11.87
N ALA A 270 -13.64 29.54 -11.25
CA ALA A 270 -14.46 30.56 -11.88
C ALA A 270 -13.58 31.47 -12.77
N THR A 271 -14.18 31.95 -13.85
CA THR A 271 -13.63 32.96 -14.74
C THR A 271 -14.70 33.97 -15.11
N GLY A 272 -14.31 35.18 -15.53
CA GLY A 272 -15.21 36.26 -15.86
C GLY A 272 -15.83 36.94 -14.64
N TRP A 273 -17.00 37.52 -14.81
CA TRP A 273 -17.71 38.20 -13.74
C TRP A 273 -18.27 37.21 -12.71
N TYR A 274 -18.03 37.49 -11.45
CA TYR A 274 -18.50 36.70 -10.30
C TYR A 274 -19.12 37.64 -9.26
N GLN A 275 -20.27 37.28 -8.73
CA GLN A 275 -20.94 38.02 -7.68
C GLN A 275 -21.07 37.21 -6.40
N GLU A 276 -20.64 37.80 -5.29
CA GLU A 276 -20.81 37.25 -3.95
C GLU A 276 -21.60 38.28 -3.10
N GLY A 277 -22.81 37.91 -2.70
CA GLY A 277 -23.72 38.86 -2.08
C GLY A 277 -24.04 40.01 -3.01
N SER A 278 -23.77 41.26 -2.59
CA SER A 278 -23.92 42.46 -3.41
C SER A 278 -22.62 42.88 -4.12
N THR A 279 -21.51 42.18 -3.92
CA THR A 279 -20.22 42.58 -4.41
C THR A 279 -19.85 41.81 -5.69
N TRP A 280 -19.44 42.57 -6.72
CA TRP A 280 -18.92 42.02 -7.96
C TRP A 280 -17.40 41.93 -7.95
N TYR A 281 -16.89 40.86 -8.56
CA TYR A 281 -15.47 40.58 -8.81
C TYR A 281 -15.27 40.23 -10.27
N TYR A 282 -14.08 40.45 -10.80
CA TYR A 282 -13.71 39.98 -12.12
C TYR A 282 -12.53 39.01 -12.03
N LEU A 283 -12.77 37.79 -12.46
CA LEU A 283 -11.76 36.72 -12.54
C LEU A 283 -11.29 36.64 -13.97
N HIS A 284 -9.99 36.73 -14.20
CA HIS A 284 -9.43 36.79 -15.55
C HIS A 284 -9.93 35.64 -16.42
N ALA A 285 -10.38 35.93 -17.64
CA ALA A 285 -11.09 35.00 -18.50
C ALA A 285 -10.29 33.74 -18.86
N SER A 286 -8.97 33.81 -18.97
CA SER A 286 -8.13 32.68 -19.37
C SER A 286 -7.50 31.93 -18.20
N ASN A 287 -7.10 32.60 -17.12
CA ASN A 287 -6.33 32.02 -16.03
C ASN A 287 -6.99 32.10 -14.65
N GLY A 288 -8.16 32.78 -14.53
CA GLY A 288 -8.99 32.80 -13.35
C GLY A 288 -8.49 33.66 -12.18
N ASP A 289 -7.34 34.38 -12.30
CA ASP A 289 -6.87 35.24 -11.23
C ASP A 289 -7.77 36.47 -11.06
N MET A 290 -8.05 36.84 -9.81
CA MET A 290 -8.87 38.00 -9.45
C MET A 290 -8.17 39.29 -9.88
N LYS A 291 -8.89 40.19 -10.59
CA LYS A 291 -8.39 41.49 -11.01
C LYS A 291 -8.52 42.51 -9.89
N THR A 292 -7.49 43.38 -9.84
CA THR A 292 -7.43 44.58 -9.01
C THR A 292 -6.89 45.74 -9.82
N GLY A 293 -7.19 46.98 -9.42
CA GLY A 293 -6.82 48.20 -10.19
C GLY A 293 -7.70 48.34 -11.44
N TRP A 294 -7.22 49.11 -12.41
CA TRP A 294 -7.90 49.31 -13.68
C TRP A 294 -7.73 48.13 -14.63
N PHE A 295 -8.82 47.68 -15.23
CA PHE A 295 -8.82 46.62 -16.24
C PHE A 295 -9.92 46.81 -17.28
N GLN A 296 -9.76 46.20 -18.45
CA GLN A 296 -10.71 46.33 -19.55
C GLN A 296 -11.42 44.99 -19.83
N VAL A 297 -12.74 45.04 -20.02
CA VAL A 297 -13.55 43.91 -20.46
C VAL A 297 -14.48 44.35 -21.59
N ASN A 298 -14.40 43.68 -22.73
CA ASN A 298 -15.19 44.00 -23.93
C ASN A 298 -15.19 45.47 -24.31
N GLY A 299 -14.01 46.13 -24.24
CA GLY A 299 -13.83 47.53 -24.61
C GLY A 299 -14.22 48.54 -23.54
N LYS A 300 -14.79 48.13 -22.41
CA LYS A 300 -15.16 49.01 -21.28
C LYS A 300 -14.13 48.90 -20.16
N TRP A 301 -13.82 50.04 -19.52
CA TRP A 301 -12.92 50.10 -18.38
C TRP A 301 -13.65 49.96 -17.07
N TYR A 302 -13.03 49.24 -16.13
CA TYR A 302 -13.52 48.95 -14.79
C TYR A 302 -12.39 49.12 -13.78
N TYR A 303 -12.73 49.39 -12.55
CA TYR A 303 -11.76 49.43 -11.45
C TYR A 303 -12.20 48.47 -10.34
N ALA A 304 -11.30 47.62 -9.86
CA ALA A 304 -11.50 46.84 -8.64
C ALA A 304 -10.49 47.29 -7.57
N TYR A 305 -10.99 47.39 -6.35
CA TYR A 305 -10.15 47.68 -5.18
C TYR A 305 -9.14 46.58 -4.93
N SER A 306 -8.18 46.82 -4.01
CA SER A 306 -7.22 45.77 -3.58
C SER A 306 -7.87 44.53 -3.02
N SER A 307 -9.12 44.63 -2.50
CA SER A 307 -9.97 43.49 -2.09
C SER A 307 -10.55 42.70 -3.26
N GLY A 308 -10.41 43.20 -4.51
CA GLY A 308 -11.07 42.67 -5.70
C GLY A 308 -12.49 43.17 -5.93
N ALA A 309 -13.09 43.86 -4.95
CA ALA A 309 -14.44 44.39 -5.08
C ALA A 309 -14.52 45.47 -6.18
N LEU A 310 -15.49 45.33 -7.10
CA LEU A 310 -15.73 46.30 -8.18
C LEU A 310 -16.17 47.65 -7.59
N ALA A 311 -15.53 48.73 -8.04
CA ALA A 311 -15.97 50.09 -7.74
C ALA A 311 -17.21 50.40 -8.56
N VAL A 312 -18.26 50.88 -7.89
CA VAL A 312 -19.53 51.24 -8.52
C VAL A 312 -20.05 52.59 -7.96
N ASN A 313 -20.69 53.44 -8.78
CA ASN A 313 -21.23 54.73 -8.38
C ASN A 313 -20.23 55.56 -7.55
N THR A 314 -19.00 55.69 -8.01
CA THR A 314 -17.96 56.37 -7.25
C THR A 314 -16.90 56.98 -8.19
N THR A 315 -15.99 57.77 -7.62
CA THR A 315 -14.82 58.32 -8.34
C THR A 315 -13.54 57.67 -7.78
N VAL A 316 -12.72 57.11 -8.64
CA VAL A 316 -11.46 56.47 -8.32
C VAL A 316 -10.35 57.16 -9.12
N GLU A 317 -9.32 57.66 -8.43
CA GLU A 317 -8.18 58.35 -9.05
C GLU A 317 -8.58 59.50 -10.03
N GLY A 318 -9.73 60.16 -9.74
CA GLY A 318 -10.26 61.24 -10.59
C GLY A 318 -11.17 60.77 -11.73
N TYR A 319 -11.38 59.49 -11.90
CA TYR A 319 -12.25 58.89 -12.92
C TYR A 319 -13.57 58.40 -12.31
N SER A 320 -14.71 58.77 -12.91
CA SER A 320 -16.01 58.33 -12.43
C SER A 320 -16.40 56.97 -13.01
N VAL A 321 -16.98 56.10 -12.15
CA VAL A 321 -17.56 54.82 -12.57
C VAL A 321 -19.05 54.80 -12.24
N ASN A 322 -19.87 54.29 -13.16
CA ASN A 322 -21.32 54.23 -13.03
C ASN A 322 -21.80 53.08 -12.14
N TYR A 323 -23.10 52.86 -12.07
CA TYR A 323 -23.74 51.77 -11.28
C TYR A 323 -23.38 50.35 -11.77
N ASN A 324 -22.92 50.21 -13.02
CA ASN A 324 -22.40 48.96 -13.58
C ASN A 324 -20.86 48.81 -13.35
N GLY A 325 -20.22 49.78 -12.70
CA GLY A 325 -18.80 49.86 -12.54
C GLY A 325 -18.01 50.27 -13.80
N GLU A 326 -18.71 50.69 -14.85
CA GLU A 326 -18.05 51.11 -16.10
C GLU A 326 -17.55 52.55 -15.95
N TRP A 327 -16.34 52.81 -16.39
CA TRP A 327 -15.81 54.17 -16.48
C TRP A 327 -16.69 55.01 -17.43
N VAL A 328 -17.03 56.19 -16.98
CA VAL A 328 -17.78 57.21 -17.74
C VAL A 328 -17.00 58.51 -17.80
N GLN A 329 -17.08 59.20 -18.93
CA GLN A 329 -16.48 60.54 -19.12
C GLN A 329 -17.29 61.61 -18.41
#